data_71ebb40b54130d896ee1352cb2cec1ec
#
_entry.id   71ebb40b54130d896ee1352cb2cec1ec
#
_cell.length_a   1.000
_cell.length_b   1.000
_cell.length_c   1.000
_cell.angle_alpha   90.00
_cell.angle_beta   90.00
_cell.angle_gamma   90.00
#
_symmetry.space_group_name_H-M   'P 1'
#
loop_
_entity.id
_entity.type
_entity.pdbx_description
1 polymer ?
#
loop_
_entity_poly.entity_id
_entity_poly.type
_entity_poly.pdbx_seq_one_letter_code
_entity_poly.pdbx_strand_id
1 'polypeptide(L)'
;MNPSAENSARVVATQEGDSPRQLTAPLTFFFAAAVGVIVMNLFAAQPLTAAIGRSLHLAPGLAGLVAMLAQLGYAAGLVLLVPLCDLLENRRLIVQTLTGCAGFLAIAMFADSRGVFLVAVFLAGATSSVIQMLVPMAASMAAESHRGRAVGNVMSGLMLGILLSRPTASVIAGAIGWRAFYGVAAAIDALLAVVLYVNLPVRRPLVVTRYPALLRSLWTLLRTEPVLQRNAASAALVMGAFSAFWTAIGLRLAQPPFSFDMNRIALFALAGAAGAIVTPLAGRAGDRGAGRKALIAGHLTMLIALAAIGAAGADWGGFSTGAHPALAVALLVAGAAALDAGVVTDQTLGRRAINLMNPAARGRLNGLFVGVFFVGGALGAMFSGAAWSLAGWSGVCAVGFVFTSVAFGLRLIGVVRGTEV
;
A
#
# COMPACT_ATOMS: atom_id res chain seq x y z
N MET A 1 -42.81 2.10 45.47
CA MET A 1 -42.37 1.60 44.17
C MET A 1 -41.84 2.76 43.39
N ASN A 2 -40.58 2.70 42.98
CA ASN A 2 -39.82 3.86 42.47
C ASN A 2 -39.85 3.85 40.90
N PRO A 3 -40.51 4.81 40.27
CA PRO A 3 -40.68 4.84 38.80
C PRO A 3 -39.38 4.91 38.00
N SER A 4 -38.28 5.28 38.65
CA SER A 4 -36.95 5.37 38.03
C SER A 4 -36.27 3.99 37.74
N ALA A 5 -36.67 2.94 38.46
CA ALA A 5 -36.14 1.59 38.26
C ALA A 5 -36.77 0.88 37.07
N GLU A 6 -38.06 1.12 36.79
CA GLU A 6 -38.75 0.53 35.62
C GLU A 6 -38.34 1.16 34.29
N ASN A 7 -37.98 2.47 34.29
CA ASN A 7 -37.49 3.14 33.08
C ASN A 7 -36.07 2.72 32.72
N SER A 8 -35.23 2.40 33.70
CA SER A 8 -33.87 1.86 33.48
C SER A 8 -33.92 0.43 32.95
N ALA A 9 -34.86 -0.40 33.38
CA ALA A 9 -35.04 -1.76 32.88
C ALA A 9 -35.61 -1.78 31.45
N ARG A 10 -36.48 -0.83 31.08
CA ARG A 10 -37.00 -0.70 29.71
C ARG A 10 -35.96 -0.20 28.71
N VAL A 11 -35.01 0.63 29.11
CA VAL A 11 -33.91 1.09 28.23
C VAL A 11 -32.90 -0.02 27.98
N VAL A 12 -32.75 -0.99 28.90
CA VAL A 12 -31.85 -2.16 28.74
C VAL A 12 -32.53 -3.25 27.88
N ALA A 13 -33.86 -3.38 27.93
CA ALA A 13 -34.57 -4.43 27.19
C ALA A 13 -34.82 -4.16 25.70
N THR A 14 -34.50 -2.96 25.18
CA THR A 14 -34.63 -2.64 23.75
C THR A 14 -33.36 -2.81 22.92
N GLN A 15 -32.30 -3.43 23.47
CA GLN A 15 -31.08 -3.81 22.76
C GLN A 15 -30.95 -5.32 22.45
N GLU A 16 -32.01 -6.11 22.64
CA GLU A 16 -32.10 -7.52 22.20
C GLU A 16 -32.56 -7.61 20.73
N GLY A 17 -31.75 -7.12 19.82
CA GLY A 17 -31.98 -7.25 18.41
C GLY A 17 -30.68 -7.27 17.61
N ASP A 18 -30.16 -8.46 17.42
CA ASP A 18 -28.98 -8.85 16.64
C ASP A 18 -27.74 -9.11 17.51
N SER A 19 -27.58 -10.36 17.94
CA SER A 19 -26.31 -10.83 18.52
C SER A 19 -25.20 -10.45 17.55
N PRO A 20 -24.15 -9.70 17.96
CA PRO A 20 -23.12 -9.29 17.03
C PRO A 20 -22.54 -10.52 16.35
N ARG A 21 -22.71 -10.62 15.01
CA ARG A 21 -22.13 -11.73 14.23
C ARG A 21 -20.66 -11.84 14.61
N GLN A 22 -20.33 -12.95 15.28
CA GLN A 22 -18.96 -13.19 15.71
C GLN A 22 -18.09 -13.52 14.49
N LEU A 23 -16.85 -13.06 14.49
CA LEU A 23 -15.88 -13.34 13.45
C LEU A 23 -15.52 -14.83 13.46
N THR A 24 -16.09 -15.59 12.51
CA THR A 24 -15.76 -17.00 12.29
C THR A 24 -14.48 -17.15 11.47
N ALA A 25 -13.87 -18.34 11.47
CA ALA A 25 -12.68 -18.62 10.67
C ALA A 25 -12.91 -18.40 9.15
N PRO A 26 -14.03 -18.87 8.54
CA PRO A 26 -14.33 -18.57 7.14
C PRO A 26 -14.48 -17.08 6.86
N LEU A 27 -15.10 -16.32 7.77
CA LEU A 27 -15.28 -14.88 7.60
C LEU A 27 -13.94 -14.13 7.75
N THR A 28 -13.06 -14.59 8.64
CA THR A 28 -11.67 -14.05 8.75
C THR A 28 -10.89 -14.27 7.47
N PHE A 29 -10.97 -15.48 6.89
CA PHE A 29 -10.35 -15.78 5.60
C PHE A 29 -10.92 -14.91 4.48
N PHE A 30 -12.23 -14.71 4.46
CA PHE A 30 -12.88 -13.83 3.50
C PHE A 30 -12.40 -12.37 3.61
N PHE A 31 -12.29 -11.81 4.83
CA PHE A 31 -11.72 -10.48 5.02
C PHE A 31 -10.27 -10.40 4.53
N ALA A 32 -9.45 -11.42 4.84
CA ALA A 32 -8.07 -11.49 4.38
C ALA A 32 -7.98 -11.53 2.84
N ALA A 33 -8.82 -12.35 2.20
CA ALA A 33 -8.90 -12.45 0.74
C ALA A 33 -9.39 -11.14 0.12
N ALA A 34 -10.45 -10.52 0.67
CA ALA A 34 -10.99 -9.26 0.18
C ALA A 34 -9.93 -8.14 0.23
N VAL A 35 -9.28 -7.97 1.38
CA VAL A 35 -8.21 -6.95 1.54
C VAL A 35 -7.04 -7.25 0.61
N GLY A 36 -6.66 -8.54 0.44
CA GLY A 36 -5.60 -8.97 -0.46
C GLY A 36 -5.92 -8.69 -1.93
N VAL A 37 -7.15 -8.93 -2.36
CA VAL A 37 -7.55 -8.63 -3.76
C VAL A 37 -7.61 -7.13 -4.01
N ILE A 38 -8.26 -6.35 -3.13
CA ILE A 38 -8.42 -4.92 -3.32
C ILE A 38 -7.06 -4.19 -3.36
N VAL A 39 -6.07 -4.62 -2.56
CA VAL A 39 -4.73 -3.99 -2.58
C VAL A 39 -3.99 -4.20 -3.90
N MET A 40 -4.32 -5.26 -4.65
CA MET A 40 -3.71 -5.50 -5.96
C MET A 40 -3.96 -4.34 -6.93
N ASN A 41 -5.10 -3.64 -6.81
CA ASN A 41 -5.45 -2.49 -7.64
C ASN A 41 -4.41 -1.35 -7.56
N LEU A 42 -3.66 -1.25 -6.45
CA LEU A 42 -2.68 -0.18 -6.23
C LEU A 42 -1.32 -0.46 -6.89
N PHE A 43 -0.94 -1.74 -7.02
CA PHE A 43 0.40 -2.13 -7.45
C PHE A 43 0.44 -2.78 -8.83
N ALA A 44 -0.71 -3.26 -9.33
CA ALA A 44 -0.83 -3.94 -10.61
C ALA A 44 -0.45 -3.05 -11.80
N ALA A 45 -0.62 -1.74 -11.70
CA ALA A 45 -0.25 -0.80 -12.76
C ALA A 45 1.27 -0.77 -13.01
N GLN A 46 2.11 -1.10 -12.03
CA GLN A 46 3.57 -1.01 -12.13
C GLN A 46 4.16 -1.85 -13.28
N PRO A 47 3.89 -3.15 -13.40
CA PRO A 47 4.39 -3.94 -14.52
C PRO A 47 3.69 -3.64 -15.86
N LEU A 48 2.52 -3.00 -15.83
CA LEU A 48 1.71 -2.71 -17.00
C LEU A 48 2.02 -1.36 -17.65
N THR A 49 2.87 -0.53 -17.04
CA THR A 49 3.17 0.84 -17.48
C THR A 49 3.58 0.92 -18.96
N ALA A 50 4.40 -0.02 -19.44
CA ALA A 50 4.83 -0.06 -20.84
C ALA A 50 3.66 -0.38 -21.80
N ALA A 51 2.82 -1.34 -21.46
CA ALA A 51 1.68 -1.75 -22.30
C ALA A 51 0.61 -0.65 -22.34
N ILE A 52 0.30 -0.06 -21.18
CA ILE A 52 -0.66 1.04 -21.03
C ILE A 52 -0.14 2.27 -21.78
N GLY A 53 1.13 2.63 -21.59
CA GLY A 53 1.77 3.79 -22.23
C GLY A 53 1.69 3.71 -23.76
N ARG A 54 2.01 2.57 -24.35
CA ARG A 54 1.90 2.36 -25.80
C ARG A 54 0.44 2.44 -26.29
N SER A 55 -0.48 1.79 -25.57
CA SER A 55 -1.90 1.73 -25.97
C SER A 55 -2.61 3.09 -25.89
N LEU A 56 -2.25 3.93 -24.93
CA LEU A 56 -2.86 5.25 -24.71
C LEU A 56 -1.99 6.41 -25.22
N HIS A 57 -0.94 6.12 -25.97
CA HIS A 57 -0.02 7.11 -26.56
C HIS A 57 0.53 8.08 -25.50
N LEU A 58 0.90 7.57 -24.31
CA LEU A 58 1.56 8.37 -23.29
C LEU A 58 3.03 8.57 -23.65
N ALA A 59 3.52 9.80 -23.48
CA ALA A 59 4.94 10.07 -23.64
C ALA A 59 5.77 9.21 -22.66
N PRO A 60 6.97 8.74 -23.02
CA PRO A 60 7.77 7.83 -22.18
C PRO A 60 7.99 8.33 -20.76
N GLY A 61 8.22 9.65 -20.57
CA GLY A 61 8.37 10.28 -19.26
C GLY A 61 7.09 10.29 -18.40
N LEU A 62 5.93 10.06 -19.01
CA LEU A 62 4.64 10.01 -18.34
C LEU A 62 4.19 8.57 -17.99
N ALA A 63 4.98 7.56 -18.32
CA ALA A 63 4.62 6.16 -18.05
C ALA A 63 4.36 5.90 -16.55
N GLY A 64 5.08 6.59 -15.67
CA GLY A 64 4.89 6.50 -14.21
C GLY A 64 3.57 7.10 -13.68
N LEU A 65 2.85 7.92 -14.47
CA LEU A 65 1.61 8.57 -14.04
C LEU A 65 0.53 7.57 -13.62
N VAL A 66 0.46 6.41 -14.25
CA VAL A 66 -0.58 5.41 -13.94
C VAL A 66 -0.38 4.90 -12.51
N ALA A 67 0.84 4.49 -12.16
CA ALA A 67 1.16 4.04 -10.81
C ALA A 67 1.08 5.19 -9.79
N MET A 68 1.52 6.40 -10.18
CA MET A 68 1.40 7.62 -9.37
C MET A 68 -0.06 7.89 -9.00
N LEU A 69 -0.96 7.92 -9.96
CA LEU A 69 -2.36 8.28 -9.74
C LEU A 69 -3.10 7.24 -8.92
N ALA A 70 -2.84 5.94 -9.11
CA ALA A 70 -3.39 4.90 -8.25
C ALA A 70 -3.00 5.12 -6.77
N GLN A 71 -1.73 5.38 -6.49
CA GLN A 71 -1.21 5.59 -5.13
C GLN A 71 -1.66 6.93 -4.54
N LEU A 72 -1.65 8.01 -5.33
CA LEU A 72 -2.13 9.32 -4.91
C LEU A 72 -3.65 9.29 -4.62
N GLY A 73 -4.42 8.59 -5.46
CA GLY A 73 -5.84 8.33 -5.22
C GLY A 73 -6.04 7.63 -3.87
N TYR A 74 -5.29 6.57 -3.60
CA TYR A 74 -5.36 5.86 -2.33
C TYR A 74 -5.05 6.76 -1.13
N ALA A 75 -3.99 7.58 -1.22
CA ALA A 75 -3.67 8.57 -0.19
C ALA A 75 -4.82 9.57 0.02
N ALA A 76 -5.45 10.05 -1.07
CA ALA A 76 -6.62 10.92 -0.98
C ALA A 76 -7.81 10.22 -0.32
N GLY A 77 -8.08 8.95 -0.67
CA GLY A 77 -9.13 8.14 -0.06
C GLY A 77 -8.92 7.93 1.45
N LEU A 78 -7.67 7.76 1.90
CA LEU A 78 -7.34 7.64 3.32
C LEU A 78 -7.68 8.90 4.12
N VAL A 79 -7.51 10.06 3.52
CA VAL A 79 -7.81 11.36 4.16
C VAL A 79 -9.29 11.73 4.04
N LEU A 80 -9.92 11.40 2.90
CA LEU A 80 -11.27 11.88 2.60
C LEU A 80 -12.36 10.82 2.87
N LEU A 81 -12.12 9.53 2.56
CA LEU A 81 -13.16 8.51 2.67
C LEU A 81 -13.11 7.75 4.01
N VAL A 82 -11.91 7.40 4.49
CA VAL A 82 -11.78 6.59 5.72
C VAL A 82 -12.37 7.31 6.96
N PRO A 83 -12.20 8.63 7.17
CA PRO A 83 -12.82 9.32 8.30
C PRO A 83 -14.36 9.30 8.30
N LEU A 84 -14.99 9.03 7.16
CA LEU A 84 -16.44 8.88 7.09
C LEU A 84 -16.96 7.66 7.88
N CYS A 85 -16.09 6.69 8.22
CA CYS A 85 -16.43 5.58 9.11
C CYS A 85 -16.87 6.05 10.51
N ASP A 86 -16.41 7.23 10.93
CA ASP A 86 -16.78 7.82 12.23
C ASP A 86 -18.12 8.60 12.16
N LEU A 87 -18.72 8.75 10.97
CA LEU A 87 -19.93 9.53 10.73
C LEU A 87 -21.08 8.72 10.13
N LEU A 88 -20.77 7.75 9.29
CA LEU A 88 -21.74 7.01 8.48
C LEU A 88 -21.86 5.55 8.94
N GLU A 89 -22.93 4.91 8.56
CA GLU A 89 -23.09 3.48 8.74
C GLU A 89 -22.00 2.73 7.98
N ASN A 90 -21.19 1.96 8.72
CA ASN A 90 -19.95 1.38 8.19
C ASN A 90 -20.20 0.35 7.08
N ARG A 91 -21.24 -0.51 7.19
CA ARG A 91 -21.57 -1.48 6.14
C ARG A 91 -21.91 -0.78 4.83
N ARG A 92 -22.79 0.22 4.88
CA ARG A 92 -23.21 0.97 3.70
C ARG A 92 -22.03 1.71 3.07
N LEU A 93 -21.20 2.36 3.88
CA LEU A 93 -20.01 3.07 3.41
C LEU A 93 -19.02 2.13 2.71
N ILE A 94 -18.68 0.99 3.33
CA ILE A 94 -17.78 -0.02 2.78
C ILE A 94 -18.30 -0.53 1.43
N VAL A 95 -19.57 -0.92 1.37
CA VAL A 95 -20.17 -1.48 0.15
C VAL A 95 -20.23 -0.43 -0.96
N GLN A 96 -20.65 0.80 -0.66
CA GLN A 96 -20.70 1.88 -1.66
C GLN A 96 -19.30 2.23 -2.18
N THR A 97 -18.29 2.30 -1.29
CA THR A 97 -16.91 2.59 -1.68
C THR A 97 -16.36 1.48 -2.58
N LEU A 98 -16.61 0.21 -2.25
CA LEU A 98 -16.14 -0.92 -3.05
C LEU A 98 -16.90 -1.05 -4.38
N THR A 99 -18.20 -0.77 -4.41
CA THR A 99 -19.00 -0.71 -5.66
C THR A 99 -18.45 0.42 -6.56
N GLY A 100 -18.12 1.56 -5.97
CA GLY A 100 -17.45 2.65 -6.69
C GLY A 100 -16.10 2.22 -7.26
N CYS A 101 -15.29 1.45 -6.50
CA CYS A 101 -14.02 0.89 -6.97
C CYS A 101 -14.24 0.01 -8.21
N ALA A 102 -15.17 -0.94 -8.13
CA ALA A 102 -15.53 -1.81 -9.25
C ALA A 102 -15.96 -1.00 -10.48
N GLY A 103 -16.78 0.05 -10.28
CA GLY A 103 -17.21 0.94 -11.36
C GLY A 103 -16.06 1.69 -12.02
N PHE A 104 -15.13 2.26 -11.24
CA PHE A 104 -13.97 2.97 -11.77
C PHE A 104 -12.97 2.03 -12.46
N LEU A 105 -12.79 0.80 -11.97
CA LEU A 105 -12.00 -0.23 -12.66
C LEU A 105 -12.66 -0.65 -13.98
N ALA A 106 -13.98 -0.79 -14.02
CA ALA A 106 -14.70 -1.04 -15.27
C ALA A 106 -14.55 0.12 -16.26
N ILE A 107 -14.63 1.38 -15.80
CA ILE A 107 -14.35 2.54 -16.66
C ILE A 107 -12.92 2.49 -17.19
N ALA A 108 -11.92 2.13 -16.37
CA ALA A 108 -10.54 1.99 -16.78
C ALA A 108 -10.35 0.89 -17.86
N MET A 109 -11.08 -0.23 -17.76
CA MET A 109 -11.07 -1.30 -18.76
C MET A 109 -11.51 -0.80 -20.15
N PHE A 110 -12.58 -0.02 -20.21
CA PHE A 110 -13.18 0.45 -21.46
C PHE A 110 -12.67 1.82 -21.93
N ALA A 111 -11.77 2.46 -21.17
CA ALA A 111 -11.29 3.78 -21.48
C ALA A 111 -10.39 3.78 -22.73
N ASP A 112 -10.81 4.50 -23.79
CA ASP A 112 -9.99 4.76 -24.98
C ASP A 112 -9.24 6.09 -24.88
N SER A 113 -9.76 7.03 -24.07
CA SER A 113 -9.10 8.31 -23.78
C SER A 113 -8.15 8.17 -22.60
N ARG A 114 -6.91 8.67 -22.78
CA ARG A 114 -5.92 8.77 -21.70
C ARG A 114 -6.45 9.51 -20.46
N GLY A 115 -7.20 10.60 -20.68
CA GLY A 115 -7.75 11.40 -19.57
C GLY A 115 -8.76 10.63 -18.74
N VAL A 116 -9.72 9.96 -19.40
CA VAL A 116 -10.73 9.11 -18.74
C VAL A 116 -10.05 7.98 -17.98
N PHE A 117 -9.06 7.31 -18.58
CA PHE A 117 -8.31 6.24 -17.93
C PHE A 117 -7.58 6.71 -16.67
N LEU A 118 -6.85 7.83 -16.76
CA LEU A 118 -6.08 8.36 -15.63
C LEU A 118 -6.98 8.80 -14.46
N VAL A 119 -8.12 9.45 -14.76
CA VAL A 119 -9.12 9.81 -13.74
C VAL A 119 -9.74 8.56 -13.11
N ALA A 120 -10.08 7.56 -13.93
CA ALA A 120 -10.64 6.30 -13.43
C ALA A 120 -9.65 5.56 -12.50
N VAL A 121 -8.37 5.50 -12.85
CA VAL A 121 -7.32 4.89 -12.01
C VAL A 121 -7.13 5.66 -10.70
N PHE A 122 -7.16 6.99 -10.71
CA PHE A 122 -7.10 7.80 -9.50
C PHE A 122 -8.29 7.51 -8.57
N LEU A 123 -9.51 7.48 -9.11
CA LEU A 123 -10.73 7.22 -8.34
C LEU A 123 -10.81 5.76 -7.87
N ALA A 124 -10.35 4.79 -8.66
CA ALA A 124 -10.19 3.40 -8.23
C ALA A 124 -9.19 3.30 -7.07
N GLY A 125 -8.07 4.01 -7.15
CA GLY A 125 -7.12 4.14 -6.04
C GLY A 125 -7.77 4.73 -4.79
N ALA A 126 -8.52 5.82 -4.92
CA ALA A 126 -9.18 6.48 -3.79
C ALA A 126 -10.20 5.55 -3.10
N THR A 127 -10.98 4.84 -3.87
CA THR A 127 -11.99 3.89 -3.35
C THR A 127 -11.37 2.58 -2.84
N SER A 128 -10.17 2.19 -3.28
CA SER A 128 -9.40 1.08 -2.70
C SER A 128 -9.02 1.34 -1.23
N SER A 129 -9.15 2.58 -0.72
CA SER A 129 -8.98 2.91 0.71
C SER A 129 -9.97 2.17 1.62
N VAL A 130 -11.00 1.54 1.08
CA VAL A 130 -11.92 0.62 1.78
C VAL A 130 -11.17 -0.49 2.56
N ILE A 131 -9.96 -0.86 2.14
CA ILE A 131 -9.06 -1.74 2.89
C ILE A 131 -8.90 -1.29 4.35
N GLN A 132 -8.71 0.01 4.57
CA GLN A 132 -8.51 0.57 5.91
C GLN A 132 -9.82 0.69 6.72
N MET A 133 -10.97 0.49 6.08
CA MET A 133 -12.27 0.35 6.74
C MET A 133 -12.54 -1.11 7.14
N LEU A 134 -12.10 -2.07 6.30
CA LEU A 134 -12.30 -3.50 6.53
C LEU A 134 -11.49 -4.04 7.71
N VAL A 135 -10.24 -3.58 7.90
CA VAL A 135 -9.36 -4.06 8.98
C VAL A 135 -9.95 -3.78 10.38
N PRO A 136 -10.37 -2.54 10.73
CA PRO A 136 -11.04 -2.27 12.00
C PRO A 136 -12.39 -2.98 12.13
N MET A 137 -13.13 -3.15 11.02
CA MET A 137 -14.40 -3.87 11.02
C MET A 137 -14.19 -5.33 11.44
N ALA A 138 -13.21 -6.03 10.85
CA ALA A 138 -12.86 -7.39 11.24
C ALA A 138 -12.42 -7.47 12.72
N ALA A 139 -11.58 -6.54 13.17
CA ALA A 139 -11.15 -6.47 14.56
C ALA A 139 -12.32 -6.30 15.53
N SER A 140 -13.32 -5.52 15.14
CA SER A 140 -14.49 -5.23 15.98
C SER A 140 -15.49 -6.37 16.07
N MET A 141 -15.45 -7.32 15.12
CA MET A 141 -16.27 -8.53 15.13
C MET A 141 -15.61 -9.68 15.90
N ALA A 142 -14.33 -9.57 16.21
CA ALA A 142 -13.58 -10.56 16.99
C ALA A 142 -13.78 -10.35 18.50
N ALA A 143 -13.82 -11.46 19.25
CA ALA A 143 -13.74 -11.41 20.70
C ALA A 143 -12.48 -10.67 21.15
N GLU A 144 -12.54 -9.98 22.29
CA GLU A 144 -11.47 -9.10 22.74
C GLU A 144 -10.10 -9.79 22.81
N SER A 145 -10.08 -11.03 23.34
CA SER A 145 -8.89 -11.88 23.41
C SER A 145 -8.32 -12.31 22.05
N HIS A 146 -9.12 -12.24 20.97
CA HIS A 146 -8.75 -12.69 19.62
C HIS A 146 -8.58 -11.54 18.62
N ARG A 147 -8.83 -10.27 18.99
CA ARG A 147 -8.71 -9.09 18.09
C ARG A 147 -7.36 -8.99 17.41
N GLY A 148 -6.27 -9.18 18.16
CA GLY A 148 -4.92 -9.14 17.60
C GLY A 148 -4.70 -10.22 16.53
N ARG A 149 -5.20 -11.44 16.77
CA ARG A 149 -5.12 -12.55 15.79
C ARG A 149 -5.94 -12.26 14.54
N ALA A 150 -7.15 -11.72 14.70
CA ALA A 150 -8.01 -11.34 13.57
C ALA A 150 -7.34 -10.28 12.68
N VAL A 151 -6.81 -9.21 13.26
CA VAL A 151 -6.06 -8.19 12.52
C VAL A 151 -4.83 -8.78 11.84
N GLY A 152 -4.07 -9.65 12.54
CA GLY A 152 -2.91 -10.33 11.98
C GLY A 152 -3.25 -11.16 10.74
N ASN A 153 -4.32 -11.93 10.80
CA ASN A 153 -4.77 -12.76 9.66
C ASN A 153 -5.20 -11.90 8.46
N VAL A 154 -5.97 -10.82 8.70
CA VAL A 154 -6.38 -9.90 7.62
C VAL A 154 -5.17 -9.19 7.01
N MET A 155 -4.21 -8.77 7.83
CA MET A 155 -2.96 -8.14 7.36
C MET A 155 -2.06 -9.12 6.59
N SER A 156 -2.09 -10.42 6.92
CA SER A 156 -1.40 -11.44 6.11
C SER A 156 -2.00 -11.54 4.71
N GLY A 157 -3.33 -11.43 4.58
CA GLY A 157 -4.00 -11.33 3.28
C GLY A 157 -3.55 -10.10 2.50
N LEU A 158 -3.44 -8.94 3.16
CA LEU A 158 -2.90 -7.72 2.56
C LEU A 158 -1.48 -7.94 1.99
N MET A 159 -0.58 -8.52 2.78
CA MET A 159 0.80 -8.77 2.36
C MET A 159 0.88 -9.74 1.17
N LEU A 160 0.07 -10.80 1.20
CA LEU A 160 -0.03 -11.74 0.08
C LEU A 160 -0.58 -11.05 -1.17
N GLY A 161 -1.57 -10.18 -1.03
CA GLY A 161 -2.11 -9.38 -2.14
C GLY A 161 -1.07 -8.45 -2.76
N ILE A 162 -0.27 -7.76 -1.94
CA ILE A 162 0.84 -6.91 -2.43
C ILE A 162 1.84 -7.76 -3.21
N LEU A 163 2.24 -8.92 -2.68
CA LEU A 163 3.16 -9.83 -3.33
C LEU A 163 2.64 -10.33 -4.68
N LEU A 164 1.38 -10.78 -4.71
CA LEU A 164 0.78 -11.39 -5.90
C LEU A 164 0.29 -10.36 -6.93
N SER A 165 0.17 -9.08 -6.58
CA SER A 165 -0.38 -8.03 -7.44
C SER A 165 0.32 -7.95 -8.79
N ARG A 166 1.65 -7.85 -8.79
CA ARG A 166 2.48 -7.71 -9.99
C ARG A 166 2.52 -8.97 -10.85
N PRO A 167 2.78 -10.17 -10.26
CA PRO A 167 2.72 -11.42 -11.01
C PRO A 167 1.37 -11.65 -11.69
N THR A 168 0.27 -11.47 -10.94
CA THR A 168 -1.09 -11.66 -11.46
C THR A 168 -1.39 -10.68 -12.60
N ALA A 169 -1.05 -9.40 -12.42
CA ALA A 169 -1.24 -8.39 -13.46
C ALA A 169 -0.43 -8.72 -14.72
N SER A 170 0.82 -9.16 -14.58
CA SER A 170 1.69 -9.54 -15.69
C SER A 170 1.16 -10.75 -16.43
N VAL A 171 0.74 -11.81 -15.73
CA VAL A 171 0.19 -13.03 -16.34
C VAL A 171 -1.09 -12.73 -17.11
N ILE A 172 -2.04 -12.02 -16.50
CA ILE A 172 -3.30 -11.65 -17.17
C ILE A 172 -3.01 -10.79 -18.39
N ALA A 173 -2.13 -9.80 -18.27
CA ALA A 173 -1.80 -8.91 -19.38
C ALA A 173 -1.07 -9.62 -20.52
N GLY A 174 -0.22 -10.60 -20.21
CA GLY A 174 0.45 -11.46 -21.20
C GLY A 174 -0.49 -12.37 -21.95
N ALA A 175 -1.53 -12.89 -21.29
CA ALA A 175 -2.48 -13.83 -21.88
C ALA A 175 -3.58 -13.14 -22.71
N ILE A 176 -4.21 -12.09 -22.17
CA ILE A 176 -5.44 -11.50 -22.73
C ILE A 176 -5.43 -9.96 -22.76
N GLY A 177 -4.25 -9.35 -22.51
CA GLY A 177 -4.06 -7.91 -22.57
C GLY A 177 -4.27 -7.18 -21.25
N TRP A 178 -3.65 -5.99 -21.12
CA TRP A 178 -3.64 -5.23 -19.87
C TRP A 178 -5.03 -4.73 -19.41
N ARG A 179 -5.95 -4.47 -20.35
CA ARG A 179 -7.33 -4.07 -20.04
C ARG A 179 -8.09 -5.15 -19.29
N ALA A 180 -7.81 -6.41 -19.60
CA ALA A 180 -8.43 -7.55 -18.93
C ALA A 180 -8.15 -7.60 -17.44
N PHE A 181 -6.97 -7.14 -17.00
CA PHE A 181 -6.70 -7.03 -15.56
C PHE A 181 -7.72 -6.13 -14.85
N TYR A 182 -8.00 -4.94 -15.42
CA TYR A 182 -8.99 -4.01 -14.84
C TYR A 182 -10.41 -4.60 -14.85
N GLY A 183 -10.78 -5.34 -15.90
CA GLY A 183 -12.07 -6.02 -15.97
C GLY A 183 -12.23 -7.14 -14.94
N VAL A 184 -11.20 -7.98 -14.78
CA VAL A 184 -11.18 -9.05 -13.77
C VAL A 184 -11.25 -8.45 -12.36
N ALA A 185 -10.46 -7.42 -12.09
CA ALA A 185 -10.47 -6.72 -10.81
C ALA A 185 -11.86 -6.09 -10.53
N ALA A 186 -12.47 -5.44 -11.53
CA ALA A 186 -13.82 -4.88 -11.40
C ALA A 186 -14.86 -5.95 -11.06
N ALA A 187 -14.84 -7.10 -11.74
CA ALA A 187 -15.76 -8.19 -11.50
C ALA A 187 -15.60 -8.78 -10.09
N ILE A 188 -14.36 -8.96 -9.64
CA ILE A 188 -14.07 -9.48 -8.30
C ILE A 188 -14.49 -8.46 -7.24
N ASP A 189 -14.17 -7.17 -7.39
CA ASP A 189 -14.57 -6.13 -6.44
C ASP A 189 -16.08 -5.98 -6.35
N ALA A 190 -16.81 -6.12 -7.47
CA ALA A 190 -18.28 -6.14 -7.48
C ALA A 190 -18.83 -7.36 -6.72
N LEU A 191 -18.27 -8.55 -6.94
CA LEU A 191 -18.64 -9.76 -6.19
C LEU A 191 -18.38 -9.60 -4.70
N LEU A 192 -17.20 -9.07 -4.33
CA LEU A 192 -16.85 -8.79 -2.94
C LEU A 192 -17.82 -7.79 -2.31
N ALA A 193 -18.25 -6.74 -3.03
CA ALA A 193 -19.25 -5.78 -2.55
C ALA A 193 -20.58 -6.47 -2.22
N VAL A 194 -21.06 -7.38 -3.07
CA VAL A 194 -22.28 -8.17 -2.82
C VAL A 194 -22.12 -9.07 -1.58
N VAL A 195 -21.01 -9.79 -1.48
CA VAL A 195 -20.76 -10.70 -0.34
C VAL A 195 -20.62 -9.90 0.96
N LEU A 196 -19.95 -8.74 0.95
CA LEU A 196 -19.85 -7.86 2.11
C LEU A 196 -21.20 -7.27 2.51
N TYR A 197 -22.03 -6.89 1.55
CA TYR A 197 -23.38 -6.40 1.83
C TYR A 197 -24.21 -7.39 2.65
N VAL A 198 -24.12 -8.68 2.33
CA VAL A 198 -24.87 -9.75 3.01
C VAL A 198 -24.25 -10.11 4.37
N ASN A 199 -22.93 -10.07 4.50
CA ASN A 199 -22.22 -10.62 5.68
C ASN A 199 -21.80 -9.59 6.72
N LEU A 200 -21.70 -8.30 6.37
CA LEU A 200 -21.30 -7.27 7.34
C LEU A 200 -22.47 -6.91 8.28
N PRO A 201 -22.21 -6.76 9.59
CA PRO A 201 -23.17 -6.21 10.52
C PRO A 201 -23.38 -4.71 10.27
N VAL A 202 -24.58 -4.24 10.53
CA VAL A 202 -24.90 -2.81 10.56
C VAL A 202 -24.24 -2.18 11.79
N ARG A 203 -23.33 -1.24 11.57
CA ARG A 203 -22.69 -0.46 12.64
C ARG A 203 -22.85 1.02 12.38
N ARG A 204 -23.41 1.71 13.35
CA ARG A 204 -23.54 3.17 13.33
C ARG A 204 -22.60 3.76 14.37
N PRO A 205 -21.85 4.81 14.05
CA PRO A 205 -21.02 5.52 15.01
C PRO A 205 -21.88 6.13 16.13
N LEU A 206 -21.38 6.06 17.36
CA LEU A 206 -22.05 6.65 18.53
C LEU A 206 -21.69 8.14 18.72
N VAL A 207 -20.65 8.61 18.05
CA VAL A 207 -20.10 9.97 18.24
C VAL A 207 -20.61 10.90 17.15
N VAL A 208 -21.24 12.01 17.56
CA VAL A 208 -21.69 13.06 16.65
C VAL A 208 -20.56 14.07 16.46
N THR A 209 -19.70 13.85 15.51
CA THR A 209 -18.65 14.79 15.10
C THR A 209 -18.94 15.31 13.69
N ARG A 210 -18.57 16.57 13.38
CA ARG A 210 -18.73 17.11 12.03
C ARG A 210 -17.53 16.76 11.17
N TYR A 211 -17.75 16.39 9.89
CA TYR A 211 -16.69 16.01 8.95
C TYR A 211 -15.54 17.04 8.85
N PRO A 212 -15.79 18.38 8.77
CA PRO A 212 -14.68 19.34 8.77
C PRO A 212 -13.85 19.33 10.04
N ALA A 213 -14.44 18.99 11.20
CA ALA A 213 -13.71 18.88 12.45
C ALA A 213 -12.76 17.65 12.45
N LEU A 214 -13.19 16.52 11.84
CA LEU A 214 -12.33 15.37 11.63
C LEU A 214 -11.13 15.71 10.74
N LEU A 215 -11.36 16.35 9.59
CA LEU A 215 -10.27 16.77 8.70
C LEU A 215 -9.32 17.76 9.38
N ARG A 216 -9.85 18.71 10.14
CA ARG A 216 -9.03 19.64 10.93
C ARG A 216 -8.18 18.89 11.96
N SER A 217 -8.73 17.86 12.62
CA SER A 217 -7.98 17.06 13.58
C SER A 217 -6.82 16.28 12.94
N LEU A 218 -7.02 15.76 11.72
CA LEU A 218 -5.93 15.12 10.95
C LEU A 218 -4.83 16.14 10.63
N TRP A 219 -5.21 17.33 10.17
CA TRP A 219 -4.27 18.40 9.86
C TRP A 219 -3.48 18.87 11.09
N THR A 220 -4.15 18.99 12.24
CA THR A 220 -3.51 19.34 13.50
C THR A 220 -2.49 18.26 13.90
N LEU A 221 -2.88 16.97 13.90
CA LEU A 221 -1.97 15.86 14.20
C LEU A 221 -0.74 15.86 13.28
N LEU A 222 -0.94 16.07 11.98
CA LEU A 222 0.17 16.13 11.02
C LEU A 222 1.14 17.28 11.31
N ARG A 223 0.64 18.42 11.82
CA ARG A 223 1.46 19.60 12.12
C ARG A 223 2.10 19.57 13.50
N THR A 224 1.46 18.97 14.49
CA THR A 224 1.89 19.07 15.88
C THR A 224 2.66 17.84 16.40
N GLU A 225 2.62 16.71 15.69
CA GLU A 225 3.22 15.46 16.16
C GLU A 225 4.57 15.17 15.47
N PRO A 226 5.70 15.55 16.07
CA PRO A 226 7.02 15.40 15.42
C PRO A 226 7.43 13.94 15.19
N VAL A 227 6.96 13.01 16.03
CA VAL A 227 7.20 11.58 15.84
C VAL A 227 6.47 11.08 14.60
N LEU A 228 5.21 11.51 14.37
CA LEU A 228 4.46 11.20 13.16
C LEU A 228 5.19 11.76 11.93
N GLN A 229 5.55 13.05 11.96
CA GLN A 229 6.20 13.73 10.83
C GLN A 229 7.46 13.01 10.38
N ARG A 230 8.36 12.67 11.29
CA ARG A 230 9.63 12.01 10.98
C ARG A 230 9.43 10.59 10.46
N ASN A 231 8.61 9.80 11.16
CA ASN A 231 8.38 8.42 10.72
C ASN A 231 7.62 8.37 9.40
N ALA A 232 6.63 9.23 9.19
CA ALA A 232 5.89 9.31 7.92
C ALA A 232 6.77 9.82 6.77
N ALA A 233 7.63 10.83 7.01
CA ALA A 233 8.57 11.33 6.00
C ALA A 233 9.59 10.26 5.59
N SER A 234 10.21 9.56 6.55
CA SER A 234 11.10 8.44 6.25
C SER A 234 10.40 7.36 5.45
N ALA A 235 9.21 6.92 5.91
CA ALA A 235 8.42 5.91 5.24
C ALA A 235 7.99 6.33 3.83
N ALA A 236 7.66 7.62 3.60
CA ALA A 236 7.37 8.16 2.28
C ALA A 236 8.57 8.09 1.34
N LEU A 237 9.74 8.47 1.82
CA LEU A 237 10.97 8.43 1.03
C LEU A 237 11.36 7.00 0.65
N VAL A 238 11.35 6.05 1.59
CA VAL A 238 11.66 4.65 1.25
C VAL A 238 10.60 4.04 0.32
N MET A 239 9.32 4.42 0.46
CA MET A 239 8.27 4.02 -0.49
C MET A 239 8.47 4.67 -1.85
N GLY A 240 9.03 5.88 -1.91
CA GLY A 240 9.43 6.54 -3.15
C GLY A 240 10.49 5.75 -3.90
N ALA A 241 11.56 5.31 -3.21
CA ALA A 241 12.59 4.45 -3.79
C ALA A 241 12.03 3.12 -4.30
N PHE A 242 11.17 2.46 -3.51
CA PHE A 242 10.45 1.25 -3.86
C PHE A 242 9.60 1.44 -5.14
N SER A 243 8.77 2.47 -5.16
CA SER A 243 7.90 2.73 -6.31
C SER A 243 8.68 3.11 -7.55
N ALA A 244 9.79 3.86 -7.42
CA ALA A 244 10.66 4.17 -8.55
C ALA A 244 11.20 2.89 -9.20
N PHE A 245 11.74 1.98 -8.39
CA PHE A 245 12.26 0.69 -8.86
C PHE A 245 11.17 -0.15 -9.53
N TRP A 246 10.07 -0.45 -8.81
CA TRP A 246 9.04 -1.36 -9.31
C TRP A 246 8.26 -0.83 -10.51
N THR A 247 8.19 0.49 -10.70
CA THR A 247 7.55 1.11 -11.87
C THR A 247 8.39 0.93 -13.15
N ALA A 248 9.71 0.94 -13.05
CA ALA A 248 10.60 0.89 -14.21
C ALA A 248 11.26 -0.46 -14.46
N ILE A 249 11.31 -1.38 -13.48
CA ILE A 249 12.03 -2.65 -13.66
C ILE A 249 11.46 -3.49 -14.80
N GLY A 250 10.15 -3.49 -15.01
CA GLY A 250 9.52 -4.16 -16.14
C GLY A 250 9.99 -3.61 -17.48
N LEU A 251 10.19 -2.28 -17.58
CA LEU A 251 10.75 -1.63 -18.77
C LEU A 251 12.19 -2.10 -19.01
N ARG A 252 13.01 -2.18 -17.96
CA ARG A 252 14.43 -2.61 -18.07
C ARG A 252 14.53 -4.08 -18.46
N LEU A 253 13.75 -4.96 -17.85
CA LEU A 253 13.78 -6.38 -18.13
C LEU A 253 13.26 -6.72 -19.54
N ALA A 254 12.36 -5.91 -20.10
CA ALA A 254 11.89 -6.07 -21.47
C ALA A 254 12.92 -5.65 -22.53
N GLN A 255 13.98 -4.91 -22.16
CA GLN A 255 15.04 -4.49 -23.07
C GLN A 255 16.23 -5.46 -23.10
N PRO A 256 17.04 -5.46 -24.19
CA PRO A 256 18.31 -6.17 -24.22
C PRO A 256 19.22 -5.77 -23.04
N PRO A 257 20.06 -6.69 -22.52
CA PRO A 257 20.24 -8.08 -22.95
C PRO A 257 19.22 -9.07 -22.35
N PHE A 258 18.28 -8.61 -21.51
CA PHE A 258 17.34 -9.49 -20.79
C PHE A 258 16.21 -9.99 -21.71
N SER A 259 15.54 -9.08 -22.42
CA SER A 259 14.42 -9.36 -23.36
C SER A 259 13.35 -10.28 -22.76
N PHE A 260 12.96 -10.01 -21.51
CA PHE A 260 11.95 -10.81 -20.79
C PHE A 260 10.55 -10.55 -21.34
N ASP A 261 9.81 -11.63 -21.51
CA ASP A 261 8.36 -11.59 -21.71
C ASP A 261 7.61 -11.33 -20.40
N MET A 262 6.29 -11.18 -20.48
CA MET A 262 5.45 -10.87 -19.31
C MET A 262 5.48 -11.98 -18.25
N ASN A 263 5.67 -13.25 -18.65
CA ASN A 263 5.75 -14.37 -17.70
C ASN A 263 7.05 -14.35 -16.91
N ARG A 264 8.18 -14.05 -17.55
CA ARG A 264 9.47 -13.89 -16.86
C ARG A 264 9.48 -12.68 -15.97
N ILE A 265 8.83 -11.56 -16.38
CA ILE A 265 8.63 -10.38 -15.51
C ILE A 265 7.75 -10.73 -14.30
N ALA A 266 6.72 -11.58 -14.48
CA ALA A 266 5.89 -12.07 -13.38
C ALA A 266 6.71 -12.90 -12.37
N LEU A 267 7.57 -13.79 -12.85
CA LEU A 267 8.48 -14.57 -12.00
C LEU A 267 9.46 -13.65 -11.24
N PHE A 268 10.04 -12.66 -11.91
CA PHE A 268 10.92 -11.69 -11.27
C PHE A 268 10.20 -10.94 -10.13
N ALA A 269 8.93 -10.59 -10.32
CA ALA A 269 8.16 -9.86 -9.32
C ALA A 269 7.97 -10.64 -7.99
N LEU A 270 8.16 -11.96 -7.98
CA LEU A 270 8.19 -12.77 -6.75
C LEU A 270 9.38 -12.46 -5.84
N ALA A 271 10.42 -11.77 -6.33
CA ALA A 271 11.51 -11.26 -5.49
C ALA A 271 10.99 -10.36 -4.34
N GLY A 272 9.86 -9.68 -4.54
CA GLY A 272 9.17 -8.89 -3.50
C GLY A 272 8.65 -9.71 -2.30
N ALA A 273 8.66 -11.06 -2.36
CA ALA A 273 8.30 -11.92 -1.23
C ALA A 273 9.21 -11.73 0.00
N ALA A 274 10.44 -11.25 -0.19
CA ALA A 274 11.37 -10.97 0.91
C ALA A 274 10.79 -10.02 1.96
N GLY A 275 9.99 -9.04 1.56
CA GLY A 275 9.31 -8.12 2.48
C GLY A 275 8.41 -8.85 3.48
N ALA A 276 7.67 -9.87 3.04
CA ALA A 276 6.80 -10.65 3.93
C ALA A 276 7.59 -11.42 5.00
N ILE A 277 8.77 -11.94 4.64
CA ILE A 277 9.66 -12.67 5.55
C ILE A 277 10.30 -11.72 6.57
N VAL A 278 10.66 -10.52 6.15
CA VAL A 278 11.35 -9.54 7.01
C VAL A 278 10.40 -8.87 8.00
N THR A 279 9.11 -8.75 7.72
CA THR A 279 8.12 -8.09 8.60
C THR A 279 8.19 -8.60 10.06
N PRO A 280 8.09 -9.91 10.36
CA PRO A 280 8.16 -10.40 11.74
C PRO A 280 9.55 -10.22 12.37
N LEU A 281 10.62 -10.21 11.58
CA LEU A 281 11.98 -9.97 12.08
C LEU A 281 12.15 -8.52 12.53
N ALA A 282 11.67 -7.57 11.72
CA ALA A 282 11.66 -6.13 12.07
C ALA A 282 10.81 -5.87 13.34
N GLY A 283 9.63 -6.51 13.43
CA GLY A 283 8.79 -6.44 14.63
C GLY A 283 9.52 -6.89 15.89
N ARG A 284 10.15 -8.09 15.85
CA ARG A 284 10.94 -8.63 16.96
C ARG A 284 12.14 -7.75 17.32
N ALA A 285 12.80 -7.14 16.34
CA ALA A 285 13.89 -6.19 16.59
C ALA A 285 13.39 -4.97 17.38
N GLY A 286 12.20 -4.45 17.02
CA GLY A 286 11.54 -3.38 17.76
C GLY A 286 11.19 -3.79 19.21
N ASP A 287 10.68 -5.01 19.41
CA ASP A 287 10.30 -5.52 20.76
C ASP A 287 11.52 -5.70 21.67
N ARG A 288 12.67 -6.02 21.10
CA ARG A 288 13.94 -6.20 21.82
C ARG A 288 14.74 -4.91 22.04
N GLY A 289 14.18 -3.74 21.69
CA GLY A 289 14.90 -2.46 21.78
C GLY A 289 15.99 -2.26 20.71
N ALA A 290 16.08 -3.15 19.72
CA ALA A 290 17.05 -3.06 18.63
C ALA A 290 16.50 -2.29 17.40
N GLY A 291 15.36 -1.61 17.52
CA GLY A 291 14.68 -0.94 16.42
C GLY A 291 15.56 0.06 15.67
N ARG A 292 16.34 0.87 16.39
CA ARG A 292 17.28 1.82 15.81
C ARG A 292 18.36 1.15 14.95
N LYS A 293 18.98 0.07 15.46
CA LYS A 293 19.99 -0.69 14.70
C LYS A 293 19.38 -1.30 13.45
N ALA A 294 18.16 -1.84 13.56
CA ALA A 294 17.42 -2.41 12.43
C ALA A 294 17.07 -1.34 11.38
N LEU A 295 16.68 -0.13 11.77
CA LEU A 295 16.44 0.99 10.84
C LEU A 295 17.71 1.38 10.06
N ILE A 296 18.83 1.57 10.76
CA ILE A 296 20.12 1.90 10.14
C ILE A 296 20.53 0.78 9.17
N ALA A 297 20.49 -0.47 9.61
CA ALA A 297 20.81 -1.64 8.78
C ALA A 297 19.88 -1.72 7.55
N GLY A 298 18.58 -1.47 7.72
CA GLY A 298 17.61 -1.45 6.62
C GLY A 298 17.94 -0.40 5.55
N HIS A 299 18.26 0.84 5.94
CA HIS A 299 18.62 1.89 4.98
C HIS A 299 19.96 1.60 4.28
N LEU A 300 20.97 1.09 5.00
CA LEU A 300 22.24 0.67 4.40
C LEU A 300 22.02 -0.47 3.41
N THR A 301 21.19 -1.46 3.77
CA THR A 301 20.80 -2.55 2.87
C THR A 301 20.15 -2.01 1.59
N MET A 302 19.27 -1.02 1.69
CA MET A 302 18.64 -0.38 0.51
C MET A 302 19.68 0.32 -0.37
N LEU A 303 20.64 1.06 0.20
CA LEU A 303 21.70 1.74 -0.57
C LEU A 303 22.59 0.72 -1.30
N ILE A 304 23.00 -0.34 -0.62
CA ILE A 304 23.78 -1.44 -1.22
C ILE A 304 22.97 -2.13 -2.33
N ALA A 305 21.70 -2.39 -2.08
CA ALA A 305 20.79 -2.98 -3.06
C ALA A 305 20.68 -2.11 -4.33
N LEU A 306 20.50 -0.80 -4.16
CA LEU A 306 20.44 0.13 -5.28
C LEU A 306 21.75 0.20 -6.08
N ALA A 307 22.92 0.10 -5.42
CA ALA A 307 24.21 0.00 -6.09
C ALA A 307 24.30 -1.28 -6.93
N ALA A 308 23.92 -2.43 -6.36
CA ALA A 308 23.88 -3.71 -7.07
C ALA A 308 22.90 -3.69 -8.26
N ILE A 309 21.70 -3.10 -8.07
CA ILE A 309 20.69 -2.91 -9.11
C ILE A 309 21.23 -1.99 -10.23
N GLY A 310 21.94 -0.92 -9.88
CA GLY A 310 22.58 -0.02 -10.85
C GLY A 310 23.69 -0.73 -11.64
N ALA A 311 24.55 -1.48 -10.97
CA ALA A 311 25.58 -2.28 -11.63
C ALA A 311 24.98 -3.31 -12.59
N ALA A 312 24.01 -4.08 -12.11
CA ALA A 312 23.38 -5.16 -12.88
C ALA A 312 22.47 -4.68 -14.03
N GLY A 313 21.96 -3.48 -13.95
CA GLY A 313 21.00 -2.97 -14.95
C GLY A 313 21.53 -1.83 -15.83
N ALA A 314 22.63 -1.16 -15.46
CA ALA A 314 23.16 0.01 -16.14
C ALA A 314 24.69 0.01 -16.22
N ASP A 315 25.33 -1.12 -16.04
CA ASP A 315 26.77 -1.33 -16.16
C ASP A 315 27.62 -0.42 -15.22
N TRP A 316 27.07 -0.06 -14.05
CA TRP A 316 27.80 0.75 -13.08
C TRP A 316 29.03 0.02 -12.54
N GLY A 317 30.09 0.77 -12.28
CA GLY A 317 31.32 0.23 -11.71
C GLY A 317 32.09 -0.70 -12.67
N GLY A 318 31.82 -0.62 -13.98
CA GLY A 318 32.49 -1.44 -14.99
C GLY A 318 31.91 -2.86 -15.12
N PHE A 319 30.78 -3.17 -14.46
CA PHE A 319 30.09 -4.44 -14.65
C PHE A 319 29.48 -4.49 -16.05
N SER A 320 29.75 -5.57 -16.81
CA SER A 320 29.16 -5.77 -18.13
C SER A 320 27.93 -6.68 -18.05
N THR A 321 26.74 -6.07 -18.08
CA THR A 321 25.45 -6.78 -18.10
C THR A 321 25.33 -7.72 -19.29
N GLY A 322 25.84 -7.29 -20.46
CA GLY A 322 25.80 -8.10 -21.69
C GLY A 322 26.70 -9.31 -21.65
N ALA A 323 27.86 -9.22 -20.97
CA ALA A 323 28.78 -10.34 -20.80
C ALA A 323 28.30 -11.38 -19.78
N HIS A 324 27.55 -10.93 -18.76
CA HIS A 324 27.12 -11.78 -17.64
C HIS A 324 25.61 -11.65 -17.35
N PRO A 325 24.70 -11.94 -18.32
CA PRO A 325 23.27 -11.67 -18.15
C PRO A 325 22.61 -12.46 -17.00
N ALA A 326 23.03 -13.71 -16.78
CA ALA A 326 22.52 -14.54 -15.68
C ALA A 326 22.89 -13.96 -14.29
N LEU A 327 24.14 -13.49 -14.13
CA LEU A 327 24.59 -12.84 -12.89
C LEU A 327 23.87 -11.50 -12.70
N ALA A 328 23.66 -10.73 -13.78
CA ALA A 328 22.89 -9.50 -13.72
C ALA A 328 21.46 -9.73 -13.23
N VAL A 329 20.76 -10.76 -13.74
CA VAL A 329 19.42 -11.12 -13.26
C VAL A 329 19.46 -11.52 -11.78
N ALA A 330 20.43 -12.33 -11.36
CA ALA A 330 20.58 -12.73 -9.95
C ALA A 330 20.79 -11.52 -9.03
N LEU A 331 21.62 -10.57 -9.44
CA LEU A 331 21.85 -9.31 -8.69
C LEU A 331 20.61 -8.42 -8.66
N LEU A 332 19.85 -8.35 -9.75
CA LEU A 332 18.58 -7.61 -9.78
C LEU A 332 17.53 -8.23 -8.84
N VAL A 333 17.43 -9.58 -8.81
CA VAL A 333 16.53 -10.31 -7.90
C VAL A 333 16.94 -10.09 -6.45
N ALA A 334 18.22 -10.29 -6.13
CA ALA A 334 18.74 -10.09 -4.78
C ALA A 334 18.60 -8.64 -4.33
N GLY A 335 18.88 -7.68 -5.22
CA GLY A 335 18.71 -6.26 -4.99
C GLY A 335 17.25 -5.88 -4.76
N ALA A 336 16.31 -6.40 -5.55
CA ALA A 336 14.88 -6.18 -5.35
C ALA A 336 14.42 -6.70 -3.97
N ALA A 337 14.84 -7.92 -3.60
CA ALA A 337 14.52 -8.51 -2.31
C ALA A 337 15.11 -7.69 -1.13
N ALA A 338 16.34 -7.23 -1.27
CA ALA A 338 17.01 -6.42 -0.25
C ALA A 338 16.39 -5.00 -0.14
N LEU A 339 15.99 -4.40 -1.25
CA LEU A 339 15.27 -3.13 -1.28
C LEU A 339 13.93 -3.26 -0.53
N ASP A 340 13.14 -4.28 -0.85
CA ASP A 340 11.85 -4.55 -0.20
C ASP A 340 12.02 -4.81 1.31
N ALA A 341 13.06 -5.57 1.70
CA ALA A 341 13.38 -5.82 3.09
C ALA A 341 13.64 -4.52 3.88
N GLY A 342 14.40 -3.59 3.32
CA GLY A 342 14.66 -2.28 3.92
C GLY A 342 13.39 -1.43 4.06
N VAL A 343 12.59 -1.36 3.02
CA VAL A 343 11.30 -0.62 3.01
C VAL A 343 10.36 -1.15 4.08
N VAL A 344 10.18 -2.47 4.16
CA VAL A 344 9.30 -3.11 5.14
C VAL A 344 9.81 -2.91 6.57
N THR A 345 11.14 -2.90 6.76
CA THR A 345 11.75 -2.62 8.06
C THR A 345 11.40 -1.20 8.55
N ASP A 346 11.60 -0.18 7.69
CA ASP A 346 11.26 1.21 8.04
C ASP A 346 9.76 1.37 8.31
N GLN A 347 8.90 0.83 7.43
CA GLN A 347 7.45 0.88 7.57
C GLN A 347 6.96 0.22 8.87
N THR A 348 7.48 -0.96 9.20
CA THR A 348 7.07 -1.73 10.38
C THR A 348 7.44 -1.01 11.67
N LEU A 349 8.68 -0.55 11.77
CA LEU A 349 9.19 0.14 12.96
C LEU A 349 8.58 1.55 13.10
N GLY A 350 8.41 2.28 11.98
CA GLY A 350 7.72 3.57 11.97
C GLY A 350 6.27 3.46 12.42
N ARG A 351 5.52 2.47 11.91
CA ARG A 351 4.13 2.20 12.32
C ARG A 351 4.05 1.80 13.80
N ARG A 352 5.00 1.01 14.29
CA ARG A 352 5.09 0.67 15.71
C ARG A 352 5.25 1.91 16.57
N ALA A 353 6.19 2.80 16.24
CA ALA A 353 6.43 4.05 16.96
C ALA A 353 5.15 4.91 17.06
N ILE A 354 4.40 5.03 15.98
CA ILE A 354 3.16 5.80 15.90
C ILE A 354 2.04 5.16 16.75
N ASN A 355 1.93 3.83 16.73
CA ASN A 355 0.91 3.11 17.50
C ASN A 355 1.10 3.22 19.02
N LEU A 356 2.32 3.53 19.48
CA LEU A 356 2.64 3.72 20.89
C LEU A 356 2.36 5.15 21.39
N MET A 357 2.14 6.13 20.49
CA MET A 357 1.96 7.54 20.87
C MET A 357 0.66 7.81 21.63
N ASN A 358 -0.48 7.53 20.98
CA ASN A 358 -1.80 7.89 21.54
C ASN A 358 -2.86 6.85 21.13
N PRO A 359 -3.32 6.01 22.10
CA PRO A 359 -4.34 5.00 21.82
C PRO A 359 -5.65 5.56 21.27
N ALA A 360 -6.08 6.75 21.74
CA ALA A 360 -7.34 7.38 21.31
C ALA A 360 -7.27 7.95 19.88
N ALA A 361 -6.08 8.29 19.39
CA ALA A 361 -5.85 8.82 18.04
C ALA A 361 -5.26 7.78 17.06
N ARG A 362 -5.07 6.52 17.49
CA ARG A 362 -4.33 5.49 16.75
C ARG A 362 -4.83 5.30 15.32
N GLY A 363 -6.14 5.26 15.09
CA GLY A 363 -6.71 5.11 13.74
C GLY A 363 -6.34 6.29 12.83
N ARG A 364 -6.46 7.53 13.34
CA ARG A 364 -6.12 8.77 12.61
C ARG A 364 -4.62 8.86 12.33
N LEU A 365 -3.77 8.53 13.31
CA LEU A 365 -2.31 8.51 13.16
C LEU A 365 -1.87 7.48 12.11
N ASN A 366 -2.43 6.27 12.13
CA ASN A 366 -2.16 5.26 11.12
C ASN A 366 -2.64 5.68 9.72
N GLY A 367 -3.82 6.27 9.61
CA GLY A 367 -4.34 6.79 8.34
C GLY A 367 -3.42 7.84 7.72
N LEU A 368 -2.95 8.80 8.54
CA LEU A 368 -1.99 9.83 8.11
C LEU A 368 -0.64 9.22 7.70
N PHE A 369 -0.09 8.32 8.52
CA PHE A 369 1.17 7.64 8.21
C PHE A 369 1.10 6.90 6.88
N VAL A 370 0.06 6.12 6.66
CA VAL A 370 -0.13 5.36 5.41
C VAL A 370 -0.42 6.32 4.24
N GLY A 371 -1.18 7.39 4.47
CA GLY A 371 -1.43 8.42 3.45
C GLY A 371 -0.13 9.07 2.96
N VAL A 372 0.72 9.54 3.87
CA VAL A 372 2.02 10.15 3.54
C VAL A 372 2.97 9.13 2.90
N PHE A 373 2.98 7.88 3.36
CA PHE A 373 3.70 6.78 2.75
C PHE A 373 3.34 6.60 1.27
N PHE A 374 2.06 6.59 0.91
CA PHE A 374 1.62 6.44 -0.48
C PHE A 374 1.82 7.72 -1.32
N VAL A 375 1.81 8.91 -0.72
CA VAL A 375 2.25 10.14 -1.41
C VAL A 375 3.72 10.00 -1.84
N GLY A 376 4.59 9.50 -0.96
CA GLY A 376 5.98 9.20 -1.30
C GLY A 376 6.11 8.20 -2.45
N GLY A 377 5.32 7.13 -2.42
CA GLY A 377 5.26 6.16 -3.50
C GLY A 377 4.80 6.76 -4.83
N ALA A 378 3.80 7.64 -4.79
CA ALA A 378 3.32 8.37 -5.96
C ALA A 378 4.42 9.25 -6.58
N LEU A 379 5.15 9.99 -5.75
CA LEU A 379 6.29 10.79 -6.19
C LEU A 379 7.39 9.92 -6.80
N GLY A 380 7.71 8.78 -6.16
CA GLY A 380 8.68 7.81 -6.70
C GLY A 380 8.30 7.29 -8.08
N ALA A 381 7.04 6.92 -8.27
CA ALA A 381 6.54 6.47 -9.58
C ALA A 381 6.59 7.57 -10.64
N MET A 382 6.25 8.82 -10.27
CA MET A 382 6.35 9.97 -11.17
C MET A 382 7.78 10.23 -11.60
N PHE A 383 8.69 10.35 -10.62
CA PHE A 383 10.10 10.60 -10.91
C PHE A 383 10.78 9.45 -11.66
N SER A 384 10.32 8.20 -11.44
CA SER A 384 10.81 7.04 -12.19
C SER A 384 10.59 7.20 -13.71
N GLY A 385 9.39 7.61 -14.13
CA GLY A 385 9.08 7.84 -15.55
C GLY A 385 9.93 8.96 -16.17
N ALA A 386 10.05 10.09 -15.45
CA ALA A 386 10.88 11.22 -15.89
C ALA A 386 12.36 10.84 -15.97
N ALA A 387 12.90 10.17 -14.94
CA ALA A 387 14.29 9.74 -14.88
C ALA A 387 14.61 8.67 -15.94
N TRP A 388 13.68 7.78 -16.21
CA TRP A 388 13.79 6.81 -17.30
C TRP A 388 13.94 7.49 -18.66
N SER A 389 13.17 8.53 -18.94
CA SER A 389 13.24 9.26 -20.22
C SER A 389 14.53 10.08 -20.38
N LEU A 390 15.14 10.54 -19.27
CA LEU A 390 16.33 11.37 -19.29
C LEU A 390 17.63 10.55 -19.30
N ALA A 391 17.72 9.51 -18.49
CA ALA A 391 18.95 8.76 -18.24
C ALA A 391 18.73 7.24 -18.12
N GLY A 392 17.61 6.71 -18.63
CA GLY A 392 17.29 5.29 -18.62
C GLY A 392 17.31 4.70 -17.19
N TRP A 393 17.82 3.47 -17.10
CA TRP A 393 17.88 2.76 -15.84
C TRP A 393 18.76 3.44 -14.77
N SER A 394 19.86 4.06 -15.19
CA SER A 394 20.71 4.85 -14.28
C SER A 394 19.97 5.98 -13.59
N GLY A 395 19.10 6.69 -14.32
CA GLY A 395 18.26 7.74 -13.76
C GLY A 395 17.30 7.21 -12.69
N VAL A 396 16.68 6.06 -12.93
CA VAL A 396 15.78 5.41 -11.97
C VAL A 396 16.52 5.03 -10.69
N CYS A 397 17.72 4.43 -10.83
CA CYS A 397 18.56 4.10 -9.68
C CYS A 397 18.97 5.35 -8.90
N ALA A 398 19.34 6.44 -9.59
CA ALA A 398 19.69 7.72 -8.95
C ALA A 398 18.51 8.27 -8.12
N VAL A 399 17.28 8.22 -8.64
CA VAL A 399 16.08 8.59 -7.87
C VAL A 399 15.96 7.74 -6.60
N GLY A 400 16.12 6.42 -6.71
CA GLY A 400 16.13 5.52 -5.55
C GLY A 400 17.18 5.89 -4.51
N PHE A 401 18.43 6.19 -4.96
CA PHE A 401 19.52 6.63 -4.10
C PHE A 401 19.20 7.94 -3.38
N VAL A 402 18.71 8.95 -4.08
CA VAL A 402 18.35 10.24 -3.48
C VAL A 402 17.29 10.04 -2.40
N PHE A 403 16.21 9.35 -2.70
CA PHE A 403 15.15 9.08 -1.73
C PHE A 403 15.67 8.33 -0.50
N THR A 404 16.46 7.26 -0.71
CA THR A 404 16.99 6.44 0.40
C THR A 404 18.02 7.21 1.22
N SER A 405 18.88 7.97 0.58
CA SER A 405 19.91 8.78 1.29
C SER A 405 19.29 9.88 2.14
N VAL A 406 18.25 10.55 1.63
CA VAL A 406 17.50 11.56 2.41
C VAL A 406 16.78 10.90 3.58
N ALA A 407 16.13 9.73 3.39
CA ALA A 407 15.52 8.99 4.46
C ALA A 407 16.53 8.59 5.55
N PHE A 408 17.68 8.09 5.14
CA PHE A 408 18.77 7.73 6.04
C PHE A 408 19.31 8.93 6.82
N GLY A 409 19.50 10.07 6.14
CA GLY A 409 19.92 11.34 6.78
C GLY A 409 18.92 11.81 7.84
N LEU A 410 17.61 11.73 7.57
CA LEU A 410 16.55 12.06 8.53
C LEU A 410 16.63 11.18 9.79
N ARG A 411 16.95 9.89 9.64
CA ARG A 411 17.13 8.98 10.77
C ARG A 411 18.37 9.31 11.59
N LEU A 412 19.48 9.61 10.93
CA LEU A 412 20.72 10.00 11.63
C LEU A 412 20.56 11.30 12.46
N ILE A 413 19.87 12.30 11.90
CA ILE A 413 19.57 13.55 12.61
C ILE A 413 18.68 13.31 13.83
N GLY A 414 17.68 12.44 13.71
CA GLY A 414 16.82 12.03 14.84
C GLY A 414 17.60 11.40 15.99
N VAL A 415 18.61 10.62 15.61
CA VAL A 415 19.55 9.99 16.55
C VAL A 415 20.37 11.03 17.33
N VAL A 416 20.95 12.01 16.63
CA VAL A 416 21.81 13.06 17.27
C VAL A 416 20.99 13.93 18.23
N ARG A 417 19.70 14.14 17.96
CA ARG A 417 18.81 14.96 18.80
C ARG A 417 18.14 14.19 19.94
N GLY A 418 18.43 12.90 20.13
CA GLY A 418 17.85 12.08 21.21
C GLY A 418 16.34 11.92 21.15
N THR A 419 15.73 12.11 19.98
CA THR A 419 14.27 12.14 19.78
C THR A 419 13.71 10.85 19.17
N GLU A 420 14.53 9.79 19.06
CA GLU A 420 14.08 8.44 18.70
C GLU A 420 13.89 7.60 19.97
N VAL A 421 12.68 7.07 20.13
CA VAL A 421 12.33 6.06 21.15
C VAL A 421 12.49 4.67 20.55
#